data_1ba3e68fe6783d81c9f86c948ccda0bf
#
_entry.id   1ba3e68fe6783d81c9f86c948ccda0bf
#
_cell.length_a   1.000
_cell.length_b   1.000
_cell.length_c   1.000
_cell.angle_alpha   90.00
_cell.angle_beta   90.00
_cell.angle_gamma   90.00
#
_symmetry.space_group_name_H-M   'P 1'
#
loop_
_entity.id
_entity.type
_entity.pdbx_description
1 polymer ?
#
loop_
_entity_poly.entity_id
_entity_poly.type
_entity_poly.pdbx_seq_one_letter_code
_entity_poly.pdbx_strand_id
1 'polypeptide(L)'
;LHGIEVPVQIQHGNTLNKPLSSWDDQVDVIITNPPFGGTEEDGIEKNFPSDMQTRETADLFLQLIIEVLNDKGRAAVVLPDGTLFGEGVKTKIKKMLTEECNLHTIVRLPNGVFNPYTGIKTNILFFTKGQRTQDIWFYEHPYPEGVKNYNKSKPMKFEEFETELYWWGDEADGFTSRVENTQAWKVSIDEVIARNFNLDIKNPYQEAQEVHDPDELLATYHTQQEEIAALRNQLKDILGTALQSSSNGDAK
;
A
#
# COMPACT_ATOMS: atom_id res chain seq x y z
N LEU A 1 16.50 23.30 2.81
CA LEU A 1 15.25 22.71 3.25
C LEU A 1 15.61 21.53 4.15
N HIS A 2 15.01 21.37 5.29
CA HIS A 2 15.27 20.28 6.25
C HIS A 2 16.62 20.29 6.99
N GLY A 3 17.31 21.44 7.10
CA GLY A 3 18.54 21.57 7.90
C GLY A 3 19.78 20.90 7.31
N ILE A 4 19.76 20.49 6.05
CA ILE A 4 20.94 19.99 5.35
C ILE A 4 21.77 21.20 4.93
N GLU A 5 22.90 21.44 5.63
CA GLU A 5 23.77 22.60 5.40
C GLU A 5 24.72 22.39 4.21
N VAL A 6 25.00 21.12 3.85
CA VAL A 6 25.94 20.79 2.77
C VAL A 6 25.27 19.83 1.79
N PRO A 7 24.85 20.30 0.60
CA PRO A 7 24.19 19.43 -0.40
C PRO A 7 25.20 18.56 -1.20
N VAL A 8 26.31 18.17 -0.60
CA VAL A 8 27.46 17.55 -1.27
C VAL A 8 27.15 16.18 -1.89
N GLN A 9 26.04 15.54 -1.46
CA GLN A 9 25.72 14.17 -1.90
C GLN A 9 24.44 14.06 -2.73
N ILE A 10 23.86 15.19 -3.13
CA ILE A 10 22.67 15.17 -4.01
C ILE A 10 23.17 15.18 -5.45
N GLN A 11 22.98 14.04 -6.15
CA GLN A 11 23.32 13.89 -7.55
C GLN A 11 22.05 13.83 -8.40
N HIS A 12 22.07 14.49 -9.54
CA HIS A 12 21.00 14.41 -10.53
C HIS A 12 21.26 13.22 -11.47
N GLY A 13 20.32 12.30 -11.56
CA GLY A 13 20.42 11.14 -12.46
C GLY A 13 19.44 10.03 -12.07
N ASN A 14 19.34 9.00 -12.91
CA ASN A 14 18.63 7.78 -12.54
C ASN A 14 19.55 6.94 -11.65
N THR A 15 19.15 6.73 -10.41
CA THR A 15 19.88 5.95 -9.40
C THR A 15 20.15 4.51 -9.87
N LEU A 16 19.26 3.92 -10.68
CA LEU A 16 19.35 2.54 -11.17
C LEU A 16 20.33 2.37 -12.34
N ASN A 17 20.89 3.46 -12.89
CA ASN A 17 21.91 3.39 -13.95
C ASN A 17 23.27 2.88 -13.45
N LYS A 18 23.50 2.89 -12.14
CA LYS A 18 24.73 2.39 -11.55
C LYS A 18 24.61 0.89 -11.26
N PRO A 19 25.57 0.05 -11.71
CA PRO A 19 25.54 -1.38 -11.40
C PRO A 19 25.48 -1.64 -9.89
N LEU A 20 24.66 -2.60 -9.47
CA LEU A 20 24.46 -2.93 -8.06
C LEU A 20 25.79 -3.24 -7.35
N SER A 21 26.67 -3.99 -8.01
CA SER A 21 27.99 -4.35 -7.50
C SER A 21 28.99 -3.19 -7.35
N SER A 22 28.66 -2.00 -7.82
CA SER A 22 29.53 -0.82 -7.77
C SER A 22 29.15 0.20 -6.69
N TRP A 23 28.21 -0.17 -5.82
CA TRP A 23 27.82 0.63 -4.64
C TRP A 23 28.75 0.29 -3.48
N ASP A 24 29.81 1.10 -3.32
CA ASP A 24 30.79 0.95 -2.22
C ASP A 24 30.32 1.67 -0.94
N ASP A 25 29.49 2.70 -1.10
CA ASP A 25 28.95 3.46 0.03
C ASP A 25 27.70 2.76 0.57
N GLN A 26 27.79 2.25 1.78
CA GLN A 26 26.68 1.71 2.51
C GLN A 26 26.12 2.75 3.51
N VAL A 27 24.87 2.59 3.89
CA VAL A 27 24.17 3.53 4.76
C VAL A 27 23.45 2.80 5.91
N ASP A 28 23.28 3.50 7.04
CA ASP A 28 22.67 2.92 8.23
C ASP A 28 21.14 3.06 8.23
N VAL A 29 20.60 4.04 7.51
CA VAL A 29 19.14 4.30 7.47
C VAL A 29 18.70 4.68 6.07
N ILE A 30 17.66 4.00 5.58
CA ILE A 30 16.98 4.34 4.33
C ILE A 30 15.51 4.60 4.62
N ILE A 31 15.04 5.79 4.28
CA ILE A 31 13.60 6.14 4.27
C ILE A 31 13.28 6.63 2.88
N THR A 32 12.46 5.88 2.14
CA THR A 32 12.22 6.21 0.74
C THR A 32 10.83 5.81 0.27
N ASN A 33 10.37 6.56 -0.73
CA ASN A 33 9.18 6.30 -1.49
C ASN A 33 9.57 6.21 -2.98
N PRO A 34 10.02 5.04 -3.45
CA PRO A 34 10.38 4.87 -4.85
C PRO A 34 9.14 4.96 -5.76
N PRO A 35 9.31 5.17 -7.07
CA PRO A 35 8.18 5.16 -8.00
C PRO A 35 7.41 3.83 -7.93
N PHE A 36 6.07 3.89 -7.82
CA PHE A 36 5.20 2.71 -7.62
C PHE A 36 4.95 1.90 -8.87
N GLY A 37 5.18 2.46 -10.00
CA GLY A 37 4.96 1.82 -11.30
C GLY A 37 5.89 2.46 -12.32
N GLY A 38 6.03 1.75 -13.41
CA GLY A 38 6.92 2.15 -14.48
C GLY A 38 7.84 1.00 -14.84
N THR A 39 8.27 1.09 -16.05
CA THR A 39 9.24 0.18 -16.63
C THR A 39 10.48 0.99 -16.93
N GLU A 40 11.61 0.58 -16.41
CA GLU A 40 12.89 1.21 -16.70
C GLU A 40 13.30 1.04 -18.16
N GLU A 41 14.19 1.90 -18.63
CA GLU A 41 14.78 1.83 -19.96
C GLU A 41 15.52 0.51 -20.17
N ASP A 42 15.57 0.06 -21.43
CA ASP A 42 16.28 -1.16 -21.81
C ASP A 42 17.75 -1.09 -21.42
N GLY A 43 18.22 -2.11 -20.72
CA GLY A 43 19.61 -2.22 -20.28
C GLY A 43 19.84 -1.92 -18.81
N ILE A 44 18.93 -1.20 -18.14
CA ILE A 44 19.04 -0.93 -16.69
C ILE A 44 18.98 -2.23 -15.89
N GLU A 45 18.16 -3.19 -16.30
CA GLU A 45 18.05 -4.50 -15.68
C GLU A 45 19.38 -5.26 -15.63
N LYS A 46 20.30 -4.97 -16.54
CA LYS A 46 21.64 -5.60 -16.60
C LYS A 46 22.55 -5.15 -15.45
N ASN A 47 22.20 -4.09 -14.75
CA ASN A 47 22.89 -3.63 -13.56
C ASN A 47 22.62 -4.52 -12.33
N PHE A 48 21.72 -5.48 -12.45
CA PHE A 48 21.25 -6.37 -11.39
C PHE A 48 21.59 -7.83 -11.68
N PRO A 49 21.59 -8.73 -10.67
CA PRO A 49 21.89 -10.15 -10.84
C PRO A 49 21.03 -10.79 -11.92
N SER A 50 21.62 -11.64 -12.75
CA SER A 50 20.99 -12.19 -13.96
C SER A 50 19.69 -12.97 -13.69
N ASP A 51 19.55 -13.54 -12.50
CA ASP A 51 18.37 -14.30 -12.08
C ASP A 51 17.30 -13.44 -11.36
N MET A 52 17.60 -12.18 -11.10
CA MET A 52 16.71 -11.19 -10.49
C MET A 52 16.46 -9.97 -11.38
N GLN A 53 16.80 -10.06 -12.66
CA GLN A 53 16.55 -9.00 -13.61
C GLN A 53 15.06 -8.81 -13.87
N THR A 54 14.62 -7.58 -13.75
CA THR A 54 13.28 -7.10 -14.05
C THR A 54 13.38 -5.67 -14.57
N ARG A 55 12.33 -5.18 -15.20
CA ARG A 55 12.23 -3.77 -15.60
C ARG A 55 11.30 -2.97 -14.70
N GLU A 56 10.69 -3.60 -13.70
CA GLU A 56 9.82 -2.90 -12.78
C GLU A 56 10.63 -2.09 -11.78
N THR A 57 10.42 -0.78 -11.80
CA THR A 57 11.19 0.19 -11.01
C THR A 57 11.17 -0.11 -9.51
N ALA A 58 10.00 -0.41 -8.95
CA ALA A 58 9.86 -0.71 -7.51
C ALA A 58 10.70 -1.93 -7.07
N ASP A 59 10.75 -2.95 -7.91
CA ASP A 59 11.49 -4.18 -7.64
C ASP A 59 13.00 -3.97 -7.69
N LEU A 60 13.48 -3.17 -8.64
CA LEU A 60 14.88 -2.79 -8.74
C LEU A 60 15.32 -1.92 -7.55
N PHE A 61 14.48 -0.98 -7.13
CA PHE A 61 14.75 -0.18 -5.94
C PHE A 61 14.81 -1.04 -4.68
N LEU A 62 13.95 -2.03 -4.52
CA LEU A 62 13.99 -2.90 -3.35
C LEU A 62 15.31 -3.70 -3.29
N GLN A 63 15.79 -4.25 -4.42
CA GLN A 63 17.08 -4.90 -4.51
C GLN A 63 18.24 -3.95 -4.13
N LEU A 64 18.23 -2.73 -4.68
CA LEU A 64 19.24 -1.72 -4.39
C LEU A 64 19.24 -1.36 -2.89
N ILE A 65 18.08 -1.16 -2.28
CA ILE A 65 17.96 -0.82 -0.87
C ILE A 65 18.55 -1.91 0.02
N ILE A 66 18.26 -3.18 -0.28
CA ILE A 66 18.83 -4.30 0.46
C ILE A 66 20.36 -4.31 0.35
N GLU A 67 20.90 -4.06 -0.84
CA GLU A 67 22.35 -4.10 -1.09
C GLU A 67 23.08 -2.99 -0.36
N VAL A 68 22.58 -1.74 -0.43
CA VAL A 68 23.30 -0.57 0.10
C VAL A 68 23.12 -0.35 1.61
N LEU A 69 22.27 -1.13 2.28
CA LEU A 69 22.19 -1.10 3.74
C LEU A 69 23.42 -1.73 4.38
N ASN A 70 23.95 -1.06 5.41
CA ASN A 70 24.92 -1.64 6.33
C ASN A 70 24.32 -2.83 7.10
N ASP A 71 25.18 -3.68 7.62
CA ASP A 71 24.78 -4.63 8.65
C ASP A 71 24.14 -3.87 9.84
N LYS A 72 22.97 -4.31 10.30
CA LYS A 72 22.09 -3.62 11.25
C LYS A 72 21.50 -2.30 10.76
N GLY A 73 21.71 -1.94 9.49
CA GLY A 73 21.03 -0.81 8.86
C GLY A 73 19.52 -1.07 8.74
N ARG A 74 18.73 -0.01 8.85
CA ARG A 74 17.27 -0.05 8.88
C ARG A 74 16.65 0.65 7.68
N ALA A 75 15.59 0.08 7.15
CA ALA A 75 14.83 0.72 6.07
C ALA A 75 13.34 0.83 6.37
N ALA A 76 12.75 1.93 5.87
CA ALA A 76 11.33 2.12 5.74
C ALA A 76 11.02 2.47 4.28
N VAL A 77 10.31 1.59 3.58
CA VAL A 77 10.12 1.70 2.12
C VAL A 77 8.64 1.61 1.79
N VAL A 78 8.14 2.60 1.05
CA VAL A 78 6.76 2.56 0.53
C VAL A 78 6.74 1.79 -0.78
N LEU A 79 5.97 0.71 -0.85
CA LEU A 79 5.87 -0.15 -2.03
C LEU A 79 4.41 -0.44 -2.41
N PRO A 80 4.12 -0.62 -3.70
CA PRO A 80 2.79 -0.98 -4.16
C PRO A 80 2.43 -2.43 -3.78
N ASP A 81 1.13 -2.72 -3.64
CA ASP A 81 0.61 -4.07 -3.38
C ASP A 81 1.17 -5.11 -4.36
N GLY A 82 1.39 -4.73 -5.62
CA GLY A 82 1.96 -5.60 -6.65
C GLY A 82 3.31 -6.21 -6.29
N THR A 83 4.10 -5.56 -5.44
CA THR A 83 5.35 -6.12 -4.93
C THR A 83 5.10 -7.24 -3.92
N LEU A 84 4.03 -7.16 -3.13
CA LEU A 84 3.72 -8.15 -2.09
C LEU A 84 3.23 -9.48 -2.66
N PHE A 85 2.30 -9.45 -3.63
CA PHE A 85 1.71 -10.69 -4.19
C PHE A 85 2.37 -11.19 -5.47
N GLY A 86 3.16 -10.36 -6.16
CA GLY A 86 3.77 -10.74 -7.44
C GLY A 86 4.64 -12.00 -7.35
N GLU A 87 4.70 -12.73 -8.45
CA GLU A 87 5.45 -13.98 -8.61
C GLU A 87 6.73 -13.81 -9.47
N GLY A 88 7.42 -14.90 -9.73
CA GLY A 88 8.62 -14.91 -10.57
C GLY A 88 9.80 -14.18 -9.90
N VAL A 89 10.31 -13.13 -10.54
CA VAL A 89 11.42 -12.34 -10.00
C VAL A 89 11.06 -11.73 -8.65
N LYS A 90 9.82 -11.27 -8.48
CA LYS A 90 9.33 -10.71 -7.20
C LYS A 90 9.42 -11.73 -6.05
N THR A 91 9.16 -13.01 -6.32
CA THR A 91 9.36 -14.08 -5.32
C THR A 91 10.80 -14.17 -4.87
N LYS A 92 11.76 -14.09 -5.81
CA LYS A 92 13.20 -14.14 -5.46
C LYS A 92 13.63 -12.93 -4.65
N ILE A 93 13.14 -11.74 -4.99
CA ILE A 93 13.44 -10.50 -4.24
C ILE A 93 12.88 -10.58 -2.82
N LYS A 94 11.65 -11.05 -2.65
CA LYS A 94 11.03 -11.24 -1.32
C LYS A 94 11.76 -12.31 -0.51
N LYS A 95 12.22 -13.37 -1.16
CA LYS A 95 13.08 -14.37 -0.53
C LYS A 95 14.38 -13.75 -0.05
N MET A 96 15.09 -13.00 -0.90
CA MET A 96 16.30 -12.28 -0.53
C MET A 96 16.06 -11.33 0.65
N LEU A 97 14.97 -10.53 0.59
CA LEU A 97 14.58 -9.63 1.68
C LEU A 97 14.42 -10.38 3.01
N THR A 98 13.75 -11.52 3.02
CA THR A 98 13.49 -12.28 4.26
C THR A 98 14.69 -13.10 4.73
N GLU A 99 15.63 -13.43 3.85
CA GLU A 99 16.84 -14.18 4.20
C GLU A 99 17.99 -13.28 4.66
N GLU A 100 18.12 -12.07 4.10
CA GLU A 100 19.19 -11.13 4.43
C GLU A 100 18.77 -10.06 5.45
N CYS A 101 17.48 -9.80 5.56
CA CYS A 101 16.92 -8.81 6.45
C CYS A 101 15.85 -9.42 7.36
N ASN A 102 15.70 -8.83 8.54
CA ASN A 102 14.54 -9.02 9.38
C ASN A 102 13.41 -8.08 8.90
N LEU A 103 12.54 -8.56 8.02
CA LEU A 103 11.31 -7.86 7.66
C LEU A 103 10.32 -8.00 8.82
N HIS A 104 10.37 -7.07 9.76
CA HIS A 104 9.62 -7.20 11.02
C HIS A 104 8.22 -6.57 10.99
N THR A 105 7.96 -5.65 10.05
CA THR A 105 6.65 -4.96 10.04
C THR A 105 6.25 -4.55 8.61
N ILE A 106 5.01 -4.82 8.26
CA ILE A 106 4.34 -4.30 7.06
C ILE A 106 3.11 -3.51 7.51
N VAL A 107 3.12 -2.20 7.27
CA VAL A 107 1.93 -1.34 7.47
C VAL A 107 1.18 -1.25 6.14
N ARG A 108 -0.05 -1.74 6.11
CA ARG A 108 -0.92 -1.68 4.94
C ARG A 108 -1.70 -0.36 4.96
N LEU A 109 -1.43 0.50 4.00
CA LEU A 109 -2.11 1.77 3.90
C LEU A 109 -3.49 1.63 3.21
N PRO A 110 -4.49 2.41 3.61
CA PRO A 110 -5.79 2.39 2.98
C PRO A 110 -5.76 2.97 1.57
N ASN A 111 -6.82 2.74 0.81
CA ASN A 111 -6.92 3.26 -0.55
C ASN A 111 -6.88 4.79 -0.59
N GLY A 112 -6.32 5.33 -1.67
CA GLY A 112 -6.40 6.76 -1.98
C GLY A 112 -5.40 7.65 -1.26
N VAL A 113 -4.46 7.11 -0.46
CA VAL A 113 -3.43 7.89 0.25
C VAL A 113 -2.63 8.76 -0.72
N PHE A 114 -2.37 8.27 -1.93
CA PHE A 114 -1.62 8.98 -2.96
C PHE A 114 -2.49 9.64 -4.04
N ASN A 115 -3.80 9.78 -3.82
CA ASN A 115 -4.68 10.51 -4.72
C ASN A 115 -4.33 12.01 -4.77
N PRO A 116 -4.35 12.66 -5.94
CA PRO A 116 -4.81 12.18 -7.26
C PRO A 116 -3.72 11.52 -8.11
N TYR A 117 -2.52 11.33 -7.62
CA TYR A 117 -1.38 10.85 -8.41
C TYR A 117 -1.52 9.38 -8.79
N THR A 118 -1.99 8.54 -7.88
CA THR A 118 -2.29 7.13 -8.13
C THR A 118 -3.35 6.61 -7.17
N GLY A 119 -4.18 5.68 -7.65
CA GLY A 119 -5.13 4.90 -6.83
C GLY A 119 -4.56 3.56 -6.37
N ILE A 120 -3.28 3.28 -6.62
CA ILE A 120 -2.66 2.00 -6.26
C ILE A 120 -2.58 1.90 -4.73
N LYS A 121 -2.99 0.75 -4.19
CA LYS A 121 -2.77 0.41 -2.78
C LYS A 121 -1.29 0.27 -2.50
N THR A 122 -0.86 0.78 -1.37
CA THR A 122 0.55 0.80 -0.98
C THR A 122 0.74 0.30 0.44
N ASN A 123 1.96 -0.13 0.71
CA ASN A 123 2.38 -0.63 2.01
C ASN A 123 3.70 0.01 2.40
N ILE A 124 3.95 0.15 3.69
CA ILE A 124 5.26 0.54 4.19
C ILE A 124 5.92 -0.71 4.77
N LEU A 125 7.06 -1.09 4.23
CA LEU A 125 7.86 -2.21 4.72
C LEU A 125 8.97 -1.66 5.62
N PHE A 126 9.09 -2.23 6.81
CA PHE A 126 10.14 -1.92 7.78
C PHE A 126 11.00 -3.15 8.01
N PHE A 127 12.29 -3.00 7.78
CA PHE A 127 13.23 -4.12 7.93
C PHE A 127 14.63 -3.66 8.38
N THR A 128 15.36 -4.58 8.99
CA THR A 128 16.72 -4.39 9.48
C THR A 128 17.63 -5.43 8.84
N LYS A 129 18.75 -5.04 8.22
CA LYS A 129 19.69 -5.95 7.56
C LYS A 129 20.52 -6.74 8.57
N GLY A 130 20.98 -7.92 8.18
CA GLY A 130 21.90 -8.76 8.93
C GLY A 130 21.25 -9.83 9.82
N GLN A 131 19.94 -9.93 9.80
CA GLN A 131 19.19 -10.99 10.49
C GLN A 131 18.11 -11.55 9.57
N ARG A 132 17.87 -12.86 9.66
CA ARG A 132 16.74 -13.47 8.92
C ARG A 132 15.43 -13.16 9.61
N THR A 133 14.41 -12.93 8.79
CA THR A 133 13.03 -12.80 9.25
C THR A 133 12.58 -14.08 9.95
N GLN A 134 11.96 -13.95 11.13
CA GLN A 134 11.32 -15.03 11.88
C GLN A 134 9.80 -14.89 11.82
N ASP A 135 9.32 -13.73 12.20
CA ASP A 135 7.91 -13.37 12.19
C ASP A 135 7.75 -12.00 11.51
N ILE A 136 6.63 -11.80 10.84
CA ILE A 136 6.25 -10.53 10.24
C ILE A 136 4.98 -10.03 10.92
N TRP A 137 5.04 -8.83 11.45
CA TRP A 137 3.86 -8.14 11.92
C TRP A 137 3.23 -7.37 10.78
N PHE A 138 1.95 -7.57 10.58
CA PHE A 138 1.11 -6.76 9.70
C PHE A 138 0.31 -5.78 10.55
N TYR A 139 0.19 -4.57 10.08
CA TYR A 139 -0.70 -3.56 10.65
C TYR A 139 -1.55 -2.95 9.52
N GLU A 140 -2.85 -3.05 9.62
CA GLU A 140 -3.77 -2.46 8.66
C GLU A 140 -4.23 -1.11 9.18
N HIS A 141 -3.73 -0.03 8.58
CA HIS A 141 -4.08 1.33 8.96
C HIS A 141 -5.55 1.61 8.65
N PRO A 142 -6.37 1.95 9.66
CA PRO A 142 -7.79 2.19 9.46
C PRO A 142 -8.04 3.55 8.82
N TYR A 143 -9.19 3.72 8.18
CA TYR A 143 -9.68 5.07 7.92
C TYR A 143 -10.18 5.72 9.21
N PRO A 144 -9.96 7.02 9.40
CA PRO A 144 -10.61 7.75 10.48
C PRO A 144 -12.14 7.67 10.37
N GLU A 145 -12.82 7.87 11.50
CA GLU A 145 -14.28 7.85 11.54
C GLU A 145 -14.89 8.83 10.52
N GLY A 146 -15.82 8.33 9.71
CA GLY A 146 -16.48 9.12 8.66
C GLY A 146 -15.65 9.35 7.38
N VAL A 147 -14.42 8.85 7.30
CA VAL A 147 -13.59 8.90 6.10
C VAL A 147 -13.69 7.56 5.37
N LYS A 148 -14.13 7.59 4.11
CA LYS A 148 -14.22 6.38 3.26
C LYS A 148 -13.11 6.32 2.20
N ASN A 149 -12.45 7.43 1.93
CA ASN A 149 -11.36 7.52 0.95
C ASN A 149 -10.59 8.82 1.15
N TYR A 150 -9.28 8.79 0.95
CA TYR A 150 -8.45 9.98 0.90
C TYR A 150 -8.45 10.62 -0.48
N ASN A 151 -8.28 11.94 -0.51
CA ASN A 151 -8.18 12.71 -1.74
C ASN A 151 -7.41 14.02 -1.49
N LYS A 152 -7.19 14.81 -2.52
CA LYS A 152 -6.46 16.09 -2.43
C LYS A 152 -7.03 17.06 -1.38
N SER A 153 -8.35 17.06 -1.16
CA SER A 153 -9.02 17.94 -0.20
C SER A 153 -9.05 17.37 1.21
N LYS A 154 -8.93 16.06 1.34
CA LYS A 154 -8.88 15.31 2.60
C LYS A 154 -7.71 14.32 2.55
N PRO A 155 -6.46 14.80 2.66
CA PRO A 155 -5.28 13.94 2.68
C PRO A 155 -5.18 13.23 4.02
N MET A 156 -4.46 12.11 4.05
CA MET A 156 -4.02 11.46 5.28
C MET A 156 -3.17 12.41 6.11
N LYS A 157 -3.35 12.38 7.41
CA LYS A 157 -2.59 13.21 8.37
C LYS A 157 -1.70 12.34 9.24
N PHE A 158 -0.60 12.92 9.72
CA PHE A 158 0.34 12.20 10.57
C PHE A 158 -0.28 11.76 11.91
N GLU A 159 -1.19 12.55 12.45
CA GLU A 159 -1.89 12.27 13.70
C GLU A 159 -2.70 10.98 13.66
N GLU A 160 -3.07 10.53 12.45
CA GLU A 160 -3.81 9.28 12.25
C GLU A 160 -2.96 8.04 12.57
N PHE A 161 -1.63 8.17 12.65
CA PHE A 161 -0.71 7.10 13.04
C PHE A 161 -0.51 6.96 14.56
N GLU A 162 -1.22 7.71 15.39
CA GLU A 162 -1.06 7.62 16.86
C GLU A 162 -1.24 6.20 17.41
N THR A 163 -2.20 5.46 16.88
CA THR A 163 -2.49 4.07 17.29
C THR A 163 -1.36 3.12 16.94
N GLU A 164 -0.77 3.25 15.74
CA GLU A 164 0.40 2.50 15.33
C GLU A 164 1.62 2.84 16.18
N LEU A 165 1.86 4.13 16.41
CA LEU A 165 3.00 4.58 17.21
C LEU A 165 2.92 4.03 18.64
N TYR A 166 1.73 4.01 19.23
CA TYR A 166 1.52 3.40 20.54
C TYR A 166 1.74 1.89 20.54
N TRP A 167 1.29 1.22 19.49
CA TRP A 167 1.42 -0.23 19.32
C TRP A 167 2.86 -0.66 18.95
N TRP A 168 3.69 0.25 18.41
CA TRP A 168 4.93 -0.08 17.70
C TRP A 168 5.91 -0.93 18.50
N GLY A 169 6.10 -0.67 19.79
CA GLY A 169 7.07 -1.38 20.62
C GLY A 169 8.53 -1.06 20.30
N ASP A 170 9.44 -1.87 20.82
CA ASP A 170 10.88 -1.71 20.64
C ASP A 170 11.49 -2.92 19.89
N GLU A 171 12.26 -2.64 18.83
CA GLU A 171 12.97 -3.67 18.08
C GLU A 171 14.06 -4.35 18.93
N ALA A 172 14.69 -3.61 19.85
CA ALA A 172 15.76 -4.13 20.70
C ALA A 172 15.28 -5.26 21.64
N ASP A 173 14.01 -5.28 22.01
CA ASP A 173 13.40 -6.35 22.80
C ASP A 173 12.66 -7.41 21.97
N GLY A 174 12.77 -7.33 20.63
CA GLY A 174 12.08 -8.22 19.70
C GLY A 174 10.58 -7.92 19.59
N PHE A 175 10.17 -6.69 19.85
CA PHE A 175 8.77 -6.25 19.81
C PHE A 175 7.85 -7.02 20.77
N THR A 176 8.34 -7.39 21.93
CA THR A 176 7.61 -8.23 22.90
C THR A 176 6.33 -7.59 23.44
N SER A 177 6.23 -6.25 23.38
CA SER A 177 5.04 -5.50 23.78
C SER A 177 3.91 -5.53 22.77
N ARG A 178 4.17 -5.97 21.52
CA ARG A 178 3.14 -6.02 20.48
C ARG A 178 2.11 -7.09 20.77
N VAL A 179 0.85 -6.73 20.62
CA VAL A 179 -0.29 -7.63 20.81
C VAL A 179 -1.12 -7.63 19.53
N GLU A 180 -1.60 -8.80 19.15
CA GLU A 180 -2.57 -8.93 18.06
C GLU A 180 -3.90 -8.26 18.44
N ASN A 181 -4.51 -7.59 17.48
CA ASN A 181 -5.81 -6.93 17.62
C ASN A 181 -6.52 -6.87 16.26
N THR A 182 -7.63 -6.18 16.18
CA THR A 182 -8.42 -6.06 14.94
C THR A 182 -7.67 -5.43 13.77
N GLN A 183 -6.55 -4.76 14.00
CA GLN A 183 -5.73 -4.08 12.99
C GLN A 183 -4.34 -4.73 12.83
N ALA A 184 -3.85 -5.43 13.85
CA ALA A 184 -2.50 -5.98 13.87
C ALA A 184 -2.51 -7.49 14.09
N TRP A 185 -1.74 -8.21 13.27
CA TRP A 185 -1.56 -9.66 13.39
C TRP A 185 -0.14 -10.07 13.04
N LYS A 186 0.26 -11.23 13.52
CA LYS A 186 1.59 -11.78 13.32
C LYS A 186 1.53 -13.01 12.43
N VAL A 187 2.48 -13.14 11.53
CA VAL A 187 2.62 -14.27 10.62
C VAL A 187 4.03 -14.82 10.69
N SER A 188 4.17 -16.14 10.84
CA SER A 188 5.48 -16.78 10.85
C SER A 188 6.11 -16.81 9.46
N ILE A 189 7.44 -16.81 9.40
CA ILE A 189 8.16 -16.98 8.14
C ILE A 189 7.83 -18.31 7.45
N ASP A 190 7.55 -19.36 8.21
CA ASP A 190 7.19 -20.67 7.66
C ASP A 190 5.88 -20.61 6.86
N GLU A 191 4.89 -19.84 7.33
CA GLU A 191 3.67 -19.59 6.58
C GLU A 191 3.95 -18.82 5.28
N VAL A 192 4.80 -17.82 5.33
CA VAL A 192 5.21 -17.04 4.15
C VAL A 192 5.93 -17.93 3.13
N ILE A 193 6.82 -18.82 3.58
CA ILE A 193 7.51 -19.78 2.73
C ILE A 193 6.51 -20.77 2.10
N ALA A 194 5.57 -21.30 2.87
CA ALA A 194 4.52 -22.21 2.37
C ALA A 194 3.64 -21.56 1.29
N ARG A 195 3.52 -20.21 1.32
CA ARG A 195 2.81 -19.39 0.33
C ARG A 195 3.72 -18.88 -0.79
N ASN A 196 4.90 -19.47 -1.00
CA ASN A 196 5.88 -19.06 -2.01
C ASN A 196 6.26 -17.56 -1.89
N PHE A 197 6.52 -17.10 -0.67
CA PHE A 197 6.84 -15.71 -0.35
C PHE A 197 5.77 -14.69 -0.78
N ASN A 198 4.51 -15.10 -0.87
CA ASN A 198 3.40 -14.17 -1.05
C ASN A 198 3.11 -13.47 0.27
N LEU A 199 3.39 -12.16 0.30
CA LEU A 199 3.21 -11.30 1.47
C LEU A 199 1.83 -10.61 1.49
N ASP A 200 0.95 -10.87 0.51
CA ASP A 200 -0.44 -10.39 0.57
C ASP A 200 -1.28 -11.31 1.45
N ILE A 201 -1.13 -11.12 2.75
CA ILE A 201 -1.84 -11.90 3.77
C ILE A 201 -2.96 -11.04 4.34
N LYS A 202 -4.18 -11.53 4.22
CA LYS A 202 -5.37 -10.81 4.67
C LYS A 202 -5.43 -10.77 6.20
N ASN A 203 -6.01 -9.72 6.72
CA ASN A 203 -6.29 -9.55 8.14
C ASN A 203 -7.26 -10.65 8.62
N PRO A 204 -6.85 -11.53 9.55
CA PRO A 204 -7.68 -12.62 10.04
C PRO A 204 -8.83 -12.14 10.94
N TYR A 205 -8.73 -10.89 11.44
CA TYR A 205 -9.73 -10.29 12.34
C TYR A 205 -10.73 -9.41 11.62
N GLN A 206 -10.59 -9.21 10.30
CA GLN A 206 -11.66 -8.58 9.53
C GLN A 206 -12.86 -9.50 9.51
N GLU A 207 -14.01 -8.97 9.94
CA GLU A 207 -15.29 -9.61 9.68
C GLU A 207 -15.37 -9.93 8.19
N ALA A 208 -15.67 -11.18 7.87
CA ALA A 208 -15.87 -11.58 6.49
C ALA A 208 -16.92 -10.62 5.92
N GLN A 209 -16.55 -9.80 4.96
CA GLN A 209 -17.55 -9.04 4.19
C GLN A 209 -18.56 -10.08 3.73
N GLU A 210 -19.82 -9.85 4.07
CA GLU A 210 -20.90 -10.71 3.58
C GLU A 210 -20.71 -10.83 2.07
N VAL A 211 -20.36 -12.03 1.64
CA VAL A 211 -20.28 -12.34 0.22
C VAL A 211 -21.73 -12.38 -0.22
N HIS A 212 -22.23 -11.24 -0.65
CA HIS A 212 -23.54 -11.18 -1.27
C HIS A 212 -23.51 -12.09 -2.50
N ASP A 213 -24.46 -13.01 -2.56
CA ASP A 213 -24.68 -13.80 -3.76
C ASP A 213 -24.87 -12.82 -4.93
N PRO A 214 -24.07 -12.91 -6.00
CA PRO A 214 -24.20 -12.02 -7.15
C PRO A 214 -25.61 -11.96 -7.71
N ASP A 215 -26.36 -13.06 -7.64
CA ASP A 215 -27.73 -13.15 -8.12
C ASP A 215 -28.70 -12.41 -7.19
N GLU A 216 -28.50 -12.48 -5.86
CA GLU A 216 -29.27 -11.68 -4.90
C GLU A 216 -28.98 -10.19 -5.03
N LEU A 217 -27.71 -9.84 -5.26
CA LEU A 217 -27.30 -8.44 -5.47
C LEU A 217 -27.92 -7.87 -6.74
N LEU A 218 -27.94 -8.65 -7.83
CA LEU A 218 -28.58 -8.29 -9.10
C LEU A 218 -30.09 -8.14 -8.94
N ALA A 219 -30.75 -9.05 -8.21
CA ALA A 219 -32.19 -8.97 -7.93
C ALA A 219 -32.53 -7.71 -7.14
N THR A 220 -31.74 -7.40 -6.10
CA THR A 220 -31.88 -6.17 -5.31
C THR A 220 -31.68 -4.93 -6.17
N TYR A 221 -30.66 -4.92 -7.03
CA TYR A 221 -30.41 -3.82 -7.97
C TYR A 221 -31.59 -3.60 -8.92
N HIS A 222 -32.16 -4.65 -9.51
CA HIS A 222 -33.30 -4.53 -10.38
C HIS A 222 -34.52 -3.96 -9.66
N THR A 223 -34.83 -4.44 -8.45
CA THR A 223 -35.91 -3.91 -7.63
C THR A 223 -35.73 -2.43 -7.35
N GLN A 224 -34.56 -2.01 -6.95
CA GLN A 224 -34.25 -0.58 -6.72
C GLN A 224 -34.39 0.27 -7.99
N GLN A 225 -34.01 -0.24 -9.16
CA GLN A 225 -34.16 0.47 -10.43
C GLN A 225 -35.64 0.66 -10.78
N GLU A 226 -36.49 -0.33 -10.53
CA GLU A 226 -37.96 -0.23 -10.73
C GLU A 226 -38.59 0.81 -9.79
N GLU A 227 -38.20 0.81 -8.52
CA GLU A 227 -38.65 1.82 -7.55
C GLU A 227 -38.25 3.25 -7.95
N ILE A 228 -37.00 3.42 -8.37
CA ILE A 228 -36.50 4.72 -8.87
C ILE A 228 -37.29 5.17 -10.10
N ALA A 229 -37.61 4.27 -11.03
CA ALA A 229 -38.41 4.59 -12.21
C ALA A 229 -39.83 4.99 -11.83
N ALA A 230 -40.45 4.29 -10.90
CA ALA A 230 -41.77 4.61 -10.37
C ALA A 230 -41.82 6.00 -9.70
N LEU A 231 -40.84 6.28 -8.82
CA LEU A 231 -40.72 7.58 -8.15
C LEU A 231 -40.49 8.73 -9.13
N ARG A 232 -39.68 8.52 -10.17
CA ARG A 232 -39.47 9.50 -11.24
C ARG A 232 -40.73 9.80 -12.02
N ASN A 233 -41.55 8.79 -12.29
CA ASN A 233 -42.83 8.97 -12.99
C ASN A 233 -43.86 9.72 -12.11
N GLN A 234 -43.96 9.37 -10.83
CA GLN A 234 -44.81 10.12 -9.88
C GLN A 234 -44.38 11.60 -9.79
N LEU A 235 -43.08 11.87 -9.74
CA LEU A 235 -42.56 13.25 -9.72
C LEU A 235 -42.92 14.01 -11.00
N LYS A 236 -42.84 13.36 -12.17
CA LYS A 236 -43.23 13.96 -13.45
C LYS A 236 -44.74 14.31 -13.48
N ASP A 237 -45.58 13.41 -12.96
CA ASP A 237 -47.03 13.62 -12.92
C ASP A 237 -47.39 14.76 -11.97
N ILE A 238 -46.77 14.84 -10.79
CA ILE A 238 -46.95 15.95 -9.85
C ILE A 238 -46.51 17.29 -10.48
N LEU A 239 -45.37 17.32 -11.10
CA LEU A 239 -44.85 18.51 -11.80
C LEU A 239 -45.76 18.91 -12.96
N GLY A 240 -46.23 17.95 -13.75
CA GLY A 240 -47.19 18.18 -14.84
C GLY A 240 -48.48 18.79 -14.34
N THR A 241 -49.04 18.27 -13.24
CA THR A 241 -50.27 18.80 -12.61
C THR A 241 -50.05 20.22 -12.05
N ALA A 242 -48.93 20.46 -11.40
CA ALA A 242 -48.57 21.78 -10.85
C ALA A 242 -48.41 22.83 -11.93
N LEU A 243 -47.79 22.49 -13.04
CA LEU A 243 -47.62 23.40 -14.19
C LEU A 243 -48.96 23.72 -14.90
N GLN A 244 -49.85 22.75 -15.01
CA GLN A 244 -51.22 22.98 -15.57
C GLN A 244 -52.08 23.85 -14.64
N SER A 245 -51.95 23.71 -13.32
CA SER A 245 -52.68 24.55 -12.37
C SER A 245 -52.15 26.01 -12.35
N SER A 246 -50.88 26.22 -12.55
CA SER A 246 -50.30 27.58 -12.65
C SER A 246 -50.66 28.29 -13.98
N SER A 247 -50.79 27.55 -15.07
CA SER A 247 -51.19 28.15 -16.38
C SER A 247 -52.67 28.53 -16.45
N ASN A 248 -53.55 27.95 -15.61
CA ASN A 248 -54.97 28.31 -15.52
C ASN A 248 -55.26 29.44 -14.51
N GLY A 249 -54.27 29.89 -13.74
CA GLY A 249 -54.40 30.97 -12.76
C GLY A 249 -54.19 32.39 -13.32
N ASP A 250 -53.57 32.52 -14.48
CA ASP A 250 -53.26 33.81 -15.08
C ASP A 250 -54.28 34.30 -16.14
N ALA A 251 -55.45 33.62 -16.23
CA ALA A 251 -56.52 33.99 -17.14
C ALA A 251 -57.78 34.49 -16.38
N LYS A 252 -57.61 35.49 -15.50
CA LYS A 252 -58.72 36.25 -14.94
C LYS A 252 -58.33 37.70 -14.73
#